data_e357143da2bef19ad092bd79dae8e159
#
_entry.id   e357143da2bef19ad092bd79dae8e159
#
_cell.length_a   1.000
_cell.length_b   1.000
_cell.length_c   1.000
_cell.angle_alpha   90.00
_cell.angle_beta   90.00
_cell.angle_gamma   90.00
#
_symmetry.space_group_name_H-M   'P 1'
#
loop_
_entity.id
_entity.type
_entity.pdbx_description
1 polymer ?
#
loop_
_entity_poly.entity_id
_entity_poly.type
_entity_poly.pdbx_seq_one_letter_code
_entity_poly.pdbx_strand_id
1 'polypeptide(L)'
;MNIEIAKQRYKSVFRPDVINNTKGDFLATHVPMKNLYVTSHADVTLQDKKHPMTEEEVFDRFFASSEEDQFVLVKGASGAGKSHLIRWFYTMLELRKTEREIVLPIKRADNTLKGTIKQLIDMPEVQNMPNKNLYKKLASASTTMPEIELKNTIYYTFVNLIESDDGKAGEDTERMINRVNRQHLVALLQNSLFKERLMLEDGPIERIYCKFAENKTTEVNDKAAEFISADFELDSDFFYELLNSGADEKARKIANKLIDNDAFVKKIVDYINLFVEKVIQRCAGLEPGDLGLVIQEIRQELYKQGKTLTILIEDITAASGVDDSLLDALLTNKVAYPDKNLCRINSIVGSTDGYYVDKFRVNTKARIENFINVSDDMFNNDVNGLVEFFARYLNTISLPEDAIDKWLGNKADPDLYPVHEVTIGNGWDEFKLGNSHINLFPFSSSVLYC
;
A
#
# COMPACT_ATOMS: atom_id res chain seq x y z
N MET A 1 -24.16 21.79 -18.80
CA MET A 1 -22.68 21.79 -18.69
C MET A 1 -22.15 23.13 -19.20
N ASN A 2 -21.35 23.83 -18.39
CA ASN A 2 -20.67 25.04 -18.82
C ASN A 2 -19.35 24.64 -19.51
N ILE A 3 -19.27 24.81 -20.82
CA ILE A 3 -18.17 24.29 -21.65
C ILE A 3 -16.84 24.97 -21.32
N GLU A 4 -16.84 26.25 -20.99
CA GLU A 4 -15.60 26.97 -20.67
C GLU A 4 -15.03 26.56 -19.32
N ILE A 5 -15.87 26.47 -18.31
CA ILE A 5 -15.49 25.95 -16.99
C ILE A 5 -15.06 24.47 -17.12
N ALA A 6 -15.83 23.65 -17.85
CA ALA A 6 -15.50 22.25 -18.05
C ALA A 6 -14.13 22.04 -18.72
N LYS A 7 -13.75 22.89 -19.69
CA LYS A 7 -12.41 22.83 -20.32
C LYS A 7 -11.28 23.16 -19.33
N GLN A 8 -11.52 24.07 -18.41
CA GLN A 8 -10.53 24.43 -17.38
C GLN A 8 -10.39 23.32 -16.34
N ARG A 9 -11.52 22.75 -15.91
CA ARG A 9 -11.57 21.76 -14.83
C ARG A 9 -11.34 20.32 -15.27
N TYR A 10 -11.44 20.03 -16.58
CA TYR A 10 -11.29 18.69 -17.13
C TYR A 10 -10.06 17.95 -16.59
N LYS A 11 -8.89 18.62 -16.60
CA LYS A 11 -7.63 18.00 -16.16
C LYS A 11 -7.53 17.81 -14.64
N SER A 12 -8.30 18.53 -13.84
CA SER A 12 -8.32 18.38 -12.38
C SER A 12 -9.31 17.31 -11.92
N VAL A 13 -10.47 17.22 -12.59
CA VAL A 13 -11.57 16.32 -12.20
C VAL A 13 -11.38 14.92 -12.79
N PHE A 14 -11.03 14.81 -14.10
CA PHE A 14 -10.76 13.53 -14.75
C PHE A 14 -9.28 13.20 -14.67
N ARG A 15 -8.83 12.72 -13.53
CA ARG A 15 -7.48 12.18 -13.37
C ARG A 15 -7.53 10.67 -13.30
N PRO A 16 -6.63 9.96 -14.00
CA PRO A 16 -6.51 8.51 -13.87
C PRO A 16 -6.11 8.11 -12.45
N ASP A 17 -5.47 9.03 -11.73
CA ASP A 17 -5.01 8.85 -10.36
C ASP A 17 -5.89 9.68 -9.41
N VAL A 18 -6.87 9.01 -8.81
CA VAL A 18 -7.82 9.60 -7.86
C VAL A 18 -7.12 10.27 -6.68
N ILE A 19 -5.92 9.81 -6.34
CA ILE A 19 -5.12 10.30 -5.19
C ILE A 19 -4.71 11.76 -5.37
N ASN A 20 -4.54 12.21 -6.60
CA ASN A 20 -4.08 13.57 -6.92
C ASN A 20 -5.22 14.58 -7.11
N ASN A 21 -6.48 14.18 -6.96
CA ASN A 21 -7.60 15.12 -6.96
C ASN A 21 -7.59 15.95 -5.67
N THR A 22 -8.09 17.19 -5.76
CA THR A 22 -8.36 17.96 -4.54
C THR A 22 -9.39 17.22 -3.67
N LYS A 23 -9.42 17.49 -2.36
CA LYS A 23 -10.41 16.88 -1.45
C LYS A 23 -11.85 17.19 -1.91
N GLY A 24 -12.08 18.40 -2.37
CA GLY A 24 -13.40 18.86 -2.85
C GLY A 24 -13.82 18.11 -4.12
N ASP A 25 -12.98 18.06 -5.13
CA ASP A 25 -13.26 17.34 -6.39
C ASP A 25 -13.48 15.85 -6.15
N PHE A 26 -12.68 15.26 -5.27
CA PHE A 26 -12.84 13.86 -4.88
C PHE A 26 -14.21 13.59 -4.27
N LEU A 27 -14.63 14.37 -3.26
CA LEU A 27 -15.94 14.18 -2.62
C LEU A 27 -17.10 14.54 -3.55
N ALA A 28 -16.94 15.57 -4.40
CA ALA A 28 -17.98 15.97 -5.34
C ALA A 28 -18.25 14.91 -6.42
N THR A 29 -17.23 14.14 -6.81
CA THR A 29 -17.37 13.04 -7.78
C THR A 29 -17.61 11.66 -7.13
N HIS A 30 -17.46 11.56 -5.81
CA HIS A 30 -17.61 10.32 -5.08
C HIS A 30 -19.03 9.80 -5.08
N VAL A 31 -19.21 8.53 -5.40
CA VAL A 31 -20.46 7.78 -5.24
C VAL A 31 -20.35 6.92 -3.99
N PRO A 32 -21.29 7.03 -3.04
CA PRO A 32 -21.26 6.27 -1.80
C PRO A 32 -21.25 4.75 -2.01
N MET A 33 -20.33 4.07 -1.34
CA MET A 33 -20.27 2.62 -1.37
C MET A 33 -21.32 2.01 -0.42
N LYS A 34 -22.07 1.03 -0.93
CA LYS A 34 -23.19 0.39 -0.19
C LYS A 34 -22.99 -1.11 0.03
N ASN A 35 -21.99 -1.71 -0.62
CA ASN A 35 -21.77 -3.16 -0.60
C ASN A 35 -20.47 -3.53 0.11
N LEU A 36 -20.31 -3.02 1.36
CA LEU A 36 -19.16 -3.32 2.20
C LEU A 36 -19.55 -4.40 3.22
N TYR A 37 -18.71 -5.44 3.33
CA TYR A 37 -18.95 -6.53 4.28
C TYR A 37 -17.88 -6.50 5.37
N VAL A 38 -18.30 -6.20 6.60
CA VAL A 38 -17.41 -6.18 7.76
C VAL A 38 -17.46 -7.55 8.43
N THR A 39 -16.29 -8.17 8.58
CA THR A 39 -16.13 -9.46 9.27
C THR A 39 -15.08 -9.34 10.37
N SER A 40 -15.23 -10.11 11.45
CA SER A 40 -14.23 -10.25 12.50
C SER A 40 -13.56 -11.64 12.40
N HIS A 41 -12.42 -11.80 13.05
CA HIS A 41 -11.67 -13.08 13.01
C HIS A 41 -12.51 -14.26 13.54
N ALA A 42 -13.39 -14.02 14.50
CA ALA A 42 -14.32 -15.01 15.03
C ALA A 42 -15.41 -15.44 14.03
N ASP A 43 -15.69 -14.63 13.01
CA ASP A 43 -16.79 -14.82 12.06
C ASP A 43 -16.36 -15.54 10.76
N VAL A 44 -15.08 -15.75 10.53
CA VAL A 44 -14.54 -16.39 9.31
C VAL A 44 -15.05 -17.84 9.13
N THR A 45 -15.51 -18.46 10.19
CA THR A 45 -16.07 -19.82 10.17
C THR A 45 -17.58 -19.88 9.92
N LEU A 46 -18.27 -18.73 9.93
CA LEU A 46 -19.71 -18.65 9.72
C LEU A 46 -19.98 -18.14 8.30
N GLN A 47 -20.52 -19.00 7.46
CA GLN A 47 -20.97 -18.70 6.09
C GLN A 47 -22.21 -17.77 6.04
N ASP A 48 -22.57 -17.13 7.13
CA ASP A 48 -23.70 -16.19 7.16
C ASP A 48 -23.33 -14.93 6.38
N LYS A 49 -24.00 -14.74 5.25
CA LYS A 49 -23.98 -13.50 4.47
C LYS A 49 -24.47 -12.37 5.37
N LYS A 50 -23.55 -11.67 6.03
CA LYS A 50 -23.88 -10.46 6.77
C LYS A 50 -24.48 -9.44 5.82
N HIS A 51 -25.40 -8.63 6.31
CA HIS A 51 -25.98 -7.54 5.53
C HIS A 51 -24.87 -6.59 5.06
N PRO A 52 -24.89 -6.17 3.80
CA PRO A 52 -23.96 -5.17 3.31
C PRO A 52 -24.14 -3.86 4.10
N MET A 53 -23.05 -3.20 4.39
CA MET A 53 -23.00 -1.91 5.08
C MET A 53 -22.65 -0.81 4.09
N THR A 54 -23.13 0.39 4.37
CA THR A 54 -22.68 1.60 3.71
C THR A 54 -21.33 2.06 4.26
N GLU A 55 -20.62 2.87 3.51
CA GLU A 55 -19.34 3.44 3.96
C GLU A 55 -19.49 4.29 5.24
N GLU A 56 -20.60 5.02 5.40
CA GLU A 56 -20.89 5.79 6.62
C GLU A 56 -21.08 4.87 7.83
N GLU A 57 -21.84 3.78 7.70
CA GLU A 57 -22.01 2.80 8.78
C GLU A 57 -20.67 2.16 9.18
N VAL A 58 -19.81 1.88 8.17
CA VAL A 58 -18.46 1.36 8.42
C VAL A 58 -17.58 2.42 9.09
N PHE A 59 -17.67 3.68 8.64
CA PHE A 59 -16.96 4.80 9.24
C PHE A 59 -17.34 4.98 10.72
N ASP A 60 -18.63 5.04 11.00
CA ASP A 60 -19.13 5.19 12.38
C ASP A 60 -18.69 4.03 13.26
N ARG A 61 -18.72 2.80 12.74
CA ARG A 61 -18.29 1.62 13.48
C ARG A 61 -16.82 1.69 13.92
N PHE A 62 -15.92 2.18 13.09
CA PHE A 62 -14.48 2.16 13.38
C PHE A 62 -13.93 3.48 13.92
N PHE A 63 -14.61 4.61 13.69
CA PHE A 63 -14.06 5.92 14.06
C PHE A 63 -14.84 6.65 15.15
N ALA A 64 -16.13 6.36 15.36
CA ALA A 64 -16.96 7.21 16.22
C ALA A 64 -16.72 7.07 17.71
N SER A 65 -16.22 5.97 18.27
CA SER A 65 -16.25 5.79 19.72
C SER A 65 -15.33 4.76 20.38
N SER A 66 -14.36 4.16 19.68
CA SER A 66 -13.50 3.16 20.34
C SER A 66 -12.35 3.83 21.11
N GLU A 67 -12.17 3.47 22.39
CA GLU A 67 -10.98 3.82 23.19
C GLU A 67 -9.83 2.82 23.00
N GLU A 68 -10.09 1.70 22.31
CA GLU A 68 -9.15 0.62 22.08
C GLU A 68 -8.36 0.82 20.79
N ASP A 69 -7.17 0.23 20.75
CA ASP A 69 -6.39 0.13 19.52
C ASP A 69 -7.14 -0.74 18.52
N GLN A 70 -7.15 -0.34 17.24
CA GLN A 70 -7.84 -1.07 16.18
C GLN A 70 -6.92 -1.27 14.98
N PHE A 71 -7.00 -2.47 14.40
CA PHE A 71 -6.41 -2.75 13.10
C PHE A 71 -7.49 -3.30 12.17
N VAL A 72 -7.68 -2.64 11.03
CA VAL A 72 -8.70 -2.98 10.04
C VAL A 72 -8.03 -3.25 8.70
N LEU A 73 -8.23 -4.44 8.15
CA LEU A 73 -7.76 -4.78 6.81
C LEU A 73 -8.88 -4.58 5.77
N VAL A 74 -8.67 -3.65 4.84
CA VAL A 74 -9.55 -3.45 3.69
C VAL A 74 -9.09 -4.35 2.56
N LYS A 75 -9.87 -5.35 2.17
CA LYS A 75 -9.49 -6.33 1.15
C LYS A 75 -10.54 -6.48 0.05
N GLY A 76 -10.12 -6.99 -1.09
CA GLY A 76 -10.94 -7.20 -2.29
C GLY A 76 -10.05 -7.35 -3.52
N ALA A 77 -10.64 -7.67 -4.66
CA ALA A 77 -9.92 -7.81 -5.93
C ALA A 77 -9.21 -6.50 -6.35
N SER A 78 -8.28 -6.61 -7.30
CA SER A 78 -7.68 -5.42 -7.91
C SER A 78 -8.77 -4.61 -8.62
N GLY A 79 -8.78 -3.29 -8.40
CA GLY A 79 -9.82 -2.41 -9.00
C GLY A 79 -11.13 -2.33 -8.24
N ALA A 80 -11.37 -3.11 -7.17
CA ALA A 80 -12.62 -3.12 -6.41
C ALA A 80 -12.95 -1.81 -5.66
N GLY A 81 -12.07 -0.81 -5.67
CA GLY A 81 -12.31 0.49 -5.01
C GLY A 81 -11.71 0.63 -3.61
N LYS A 82 -10.83 -0.29 -3.16
CA LYS A 82 -10.19 -0.23 -1.84
C LYS A 82 -9.49 1.09 -1.55
N SER A 83 -8.61 1.53 -2.46
CA SER A 83 -7.89 2.81 -2.34
C SER A 83 -8.85 3.99 -2.31
N HIS A 84 -9.95 3.91 -3.06
CA HIS A 84 -11.00 4.92 -3.06
C HIS A 84 -11.71 5.01 -1.70
N LEU A 85 -12.06 3.86 -1.09
CA LEU A 85 -12.66 3.80 0.24
C LEU A 85 -11.70 4.35 1.32
N ILE A 86 -10.43 3.95 1.29
CA ILE A 86 -9.43 4.45 2.26
C ILE A 86 -9.24 5.96 2.12
N ARG A 87 -9.24 6.48 0.89
CA ARG A 87 -9.18 7.91 0.65
C ARG A 87 -10.44 8.62 1.14
N TRP A 88 -11.61 8.02 0.98
CA TRP A 88 -12.83 8.55 1.53
C TRP A 88 -12.76 8.63 3.05
N PHE A 89 -12.32 7.56 3.73
CA PHE A 89 -12.08 7.58 5.19
C PHE A 89 -11.13 8.70 5.60
N TYR A 90 -10.00 8.85 4.89
CA TYR A 90 -9.06 9.93 5.15
C TYR A 90 -9.73 11.31 5.02
N THR A 91 -10.47 11.52 3.95
CA THR A 91 -11.11 12.81 3.69
C THR A 91 -12.18 13.14 4.73
N MET A 92 -13.00 12.15 5.11
CA MET A 92 -14.02 12.33 6.13
C MET A 92 -13.42 12.54 7.53
N LEU A 93 -12.35 11.81 7.88
CA LEU A 93 -11.61 12.07 9.11
C LEU A 93 -11.07 13.50 9.15
N GLU A 94 -10.46 13.98 8.07
CA GLU A 94 -9.95 15.37 8.00
C GLU A 94 -11.04 16.43 8.17
N LEU A 95 -12.27 16.15 7.72
CA LEU A 95 -13.40 17.05 7.88
C LEU A 95 -14.07 16.98 9.26
N ARG A 96 -14.03 15.80 9.89
CA ARG A 96 -14.76 15.51 11.14
C ARG A 96 -13.86 15.43 12.37
N LYS A 97 -12.52 15.29 12.18
CA LYS A 97 -11.57 15.12 13.27
C LYS A 97 -11.61 16.27 14.27
N THR A 98 -11.29 15.94 15.51
CA THR A 98 -10.99 16.91 16.55
C THR A 98 -9.50 17.29 16.51
N GLU A 99 -9.10 18.35 17.24
CA GLU A 99 -7.69 18.73 17.39
C GLU A 99 -6.83 17.64 18.08
N ARG A 100 -7.48 16.66 18.71
CA ARG A 100 -6.80 15.54 19.38
C ARG A 100 -6.45 14.40 18.45
N GLU A 101 -7.02 14.36 17.26
CA GLU A 101 -6.79 13.28 16.30
C GLU A 101 -5.74 13.64 15.28
N ILE A 102 -4.65 12.88 15.25
CA ILE A 102 -3.63 12.93 14.22
C ILE A 102 -3.96 11.87 13.18
N VAL A 103 -4.09 12.30 11.93
CA VAL A 103 -4.41 11.40 10.80
C VAL A 103 -3.23 11.40 9.83
N LEU A 104 -2.63 10.23 9.61
CA LEU A 104 -1.50 10.02 8.72
C LEU A 104 -1.90 9.12 7.54
N PRO A 105 -2.10 9.69 6.34
CA PRO A 105 -2.29 8.90 5.14
C PRO A 105 -0.94 8.47 4.56
N ILE A 106 -0.74 7.17 4.33
CA ILE A 106 0.40 6.63 3.60
C ILE A 106 -0.10 6.24 2.21
N LYS A 107 0.24 7.06 1.22
CA LYS A 107 -0.18 6.88 -0.16
C LYS A 107 0.59 5.75 -0.83
N ARG A 108 -0.01 5.16 -1.87
CA ARG A 108 0.64 4.10 -2.64
C ARG A 108 2.00 4.52 -3.23
N ALA A 109 2.11 5.75 -3.72
CA ALA A 109 3.35 6.29 -4.30
C ALA A 109 4.48 6.45 -3.26
N ASP A 110 4.11 6.68 -2.00
CA ASP A 110 5.05 6.93 -0.89
C ASP A 110 5.14 5.71 0.05
N ASN A 111 4.56 4.58 -0.34
CA ASN A 111 4.48 3.36 0.47
C ASN A 111 5.73 2.48 0.29
N THR A 112 6.90 3.14 0.24
CA THR A 112 8.20 2.50 0.42
C THR A 112 8.61 2.64 1.88
N LEU A 113 9.55 1.81 2.34
CA LEU A 113 10.11 1.98 3.69
C LEU A 113 10.58 3.41 3.93
N LYS A 114 11.30 3.94 2.97
CA LYS A 114 11.85 5.30 3.02
C LYS A 114 10.77 6.37 3.00
N GLY A 115 9.76 6.23 2.13
CA GLY A 115 8.63 7.15 2.06
C GLY A 115 7.75 7.12 3.30
N THR A 116 7.47 5.94 3.85
CA THR A 116 6.74 5.79 5.11
C THR A 116 7.49 6.42 6.28
N ILE A 117 8.80 6.16 6.40
CA ILE A 117 9.65 6.77 7.43
C ILE A 117 9.67 8.29 7.29
N LYS A 118 9.83 8.79 6.06
CA LYS A 118 9.82 10.23 5.79
C LYS A 118 8.51 10.87 6.21
N GLN A 119 7.37 10.29 5.85
CA GLN A 119 6.06 10.80 6.27
C GLN A 119 5.90 10.82 7.79
N LEU A 120 6.36 9.77 8.48
CA LEU A 120 6.37 9.73 9.95
C LEU A 120 7.26 10.83 10.56
N ILE A 121 8.44 11.08 9.99
CA ILE A 121 9.38 12.12 10.46
C ILE A 121 8.85 13.53 10.18
N ASP A 122 8.20 13.73 9.05
CA ASP A 122 7.69 15.04 8.61
C ASP A 122 6.44 15.49 9.39
N MET A 123 5.85 14.63 10.23
CA MET A 123 4.76 15.02 11.12
C MET A 123 5.21 16.12 12.08
N PRO A 124 4.47 17.26 12.19
CA PRO A 124 4.84 18.37 13.09
C PRO A 124 5.01 17.92 14.55
N GLU A 125 4.19 16.99 15.00
CA GLU A 125 4.22 16.42 16.34
C GLU A 125 5.51 15.66 16.61
N VAL A 126 6.05 15.03 15.57
CA VAL A 126 7.28 14.22 15.62
C VAL A 126 8.51 15.10 15.54
N GLN A 127 8.50 16.14 14.72
CA GLN A 127 9.63 17.07 14.56
C GLN A 127 9.98 17.79 15.87
N ASN A 128 9.01 18.00 16.74
CA ASN A 128 9.16 18.68 18.03
C ASN A 128 9.50 17.75 19.21
N MET A 129 9.70 16.45 18.95
CA MET A 129 10.00 15.47 20.02
C MET A 129 11.39 15.66 20.64
N PRO A 130 11.53 15.48 21.96
CA PRO A 130 12.80 15.70 22.68
C PRO A 130 13.88 14.66 22.36
N ASN A 131 13.50 13.42 21.99
CA ASN A 131 14.44 12.32 21.77
C ASN A 131 14.76 12.14 20.30
N LYS A 132 15.86 12.76 19.84
CA LYS A 132 16.26 12.81 18.42
C LYS A 132 17.13 11.63 17.94
N ASN A 133 17.53 10.69 18.80
CA ASN A 133 18.49 9.67 18.40
C ASN A 133 17.92 8.64 17.42
N LEU A 134 16.67 8.21 17.65
CA LEU A 134 15.97 7.31 16.74
C LEU A 134 15.64 8.02 15.42
N TYR A 135 15.24 9.30 15.49
CA TYR A 135 14.99 10.12 14.31
C TYR A 135 16.26 10.39 13.49
N LYS A 136 17.40 10.54 14.11
CA LYS A 136 18.67 10.65 13.38
C LYS A 136 19.00 9.37 12.62
N LYS A 137 18.73 8.22 13.22
CA LYS A 137 18.88 6.91 12.57
C LYS A 137 17.94 6.78 11.37
N LEU A 138 16.67 7.18 11.52
CA LEU A 138 15.68 7.20 10.46
C LEU A 138 16.00 8.24 9.37
N ALA A 139 16.41 9.44 9.77
CA ALA A 139 16.81 10.49 8.84
C ALA A 139 18.08 10.09 8.06
N SER A 140 19.03 9.37 8.66
CA SER A 140 20.18 8.82 7.94
C SER A 140 19.78 7.71 6.96
N ALA A 141 18.77 6.91 7.29
CA ALA A 141 18.17 5.94 6.37
C ALA A 141 17.53 6.60 5.15
N SER A 142 17.17 7.88 5.25
CA SER A 142 16.61 8.67 4.14
C SER A 142 17.67 9.37 3.28
N THR A 143 18.96 9.30 3.60
CA THR A 143 20.01 9.94 2.79
C THR A 143 20.22 9.23 1.47
N THR A 144 20.35 10.00 0.40
CA THR A 144 20.54 9.50 -0.97
C THR A 144 21.96 8.95 -1.17
N MET A 145 22.07 7.65 -1.16
CA MET A 145 23.26 6.97 -1.66
C MET A 145 23.23 6.96 -3.20
N PRO A 146 24.36 7.14 -3.91
CA PRO A 146 24.37 6.99 -5.36
C PRO A 146 23.80 5.63 -5.79
N GLU A 147 23.07 5.61 -6.90
CA GLU A 147 22.36 4.43 -7.40
C GLU A 147 23.23 3.18 -7.47
N ILE A 148 24.40 3.31 -8.12
CA ILE A 148 25.36 2.20 -8.29
C ILE A 148 25.86 1.67 -6.94
N GLU A 149 26.10 2.55 -5.99
CA GLU A 149 26.57 2.19 -4.65
C GLU A 149 25.50 1.46 -3.86
N LEU A 150 24.26 1.93 -3.94
CA LEU A 150 23.12 1.29 -3.30
C LEU A 150 22.81 -0.09 -3.90
N LYS A 151 22.83 -0.22 -5.22
CA LYS A 151 22.67 -1.53 -5.89
C LYS A 151 23.74 -2.52 -5.47
N ASN A 152 24.99 -2.09 -5.41
CA ASN A 152 26.08 -2.93 -4.90
C ASN A 152 25.86 -3.29 -3.42
N THR A 153 25.41 -2.35 -2.60
CA THR A 153 25.11 -2.59 -1.19
C THR A 153 24.00 -3.62 -1.04
N ILE A 154 22.92 -3.50 -1.81
CA ILE A 154 21.84 -4.48 -1.86
C ILE A 154 22.40 -5.86 -2.20
N TYR A 155 23.17 -5.96 -3.27
CA TYR A 155 23.76 -7.22 -3.73
C TYR A 155 24.62 -7.89 -2.65
N TYR A 156 25.60 -7.18 -2.13
CA TYR A 156 26.51 -7.75 -1.13
C TYR A 156 25.82 -8.04 0.20
N THR A 157 24.75 -7.32 0.53
CA THR A 157 23.94 -7.63 1.72
C THR A 157 23.23 -8.97 1.56
N PHE A 158 22.70 -9.29 0.36
CA PHE A 158 22.16 -10.63 0.06
C PHE A 158 23.23 -11.71 0.24
N VAL A 159 24.39 -11.54 -0.38
CA VAL A 159 25.50 -12.52 -0.30
C VAL A 159 25.87 -12.78 1.16
N ASN A 160 26.07 -11.72 1.95
CA ASN A 160 26.44 -11.82 3.37
C ASN A 160 25.35 -12.49 4.22
N LEU A 161 24.08 -12.20 3.97
CA LEU A 161 22.96 -12.81 4.70
C LEU A 161 22.85 -14.31 4.42
N ILE A 162 22.97 -14.69 3.15
CA ILE A 162 22.92 -16.11 2.74
C ILE A 162 24.15 -16.88 3.27
N GLU A 163 25.34 -16.26 3.24
CA GLU A 163 26.58 -16.85 3.79
C GLU A 163 26.47 -17.09 5.30
N SER A 164 25.92 -16.13 6.03
CA SER A 164 25.78 -16.17 7.49
C SER A 164 24.56 -16.97 7.96
N ASP A 165 23.69 -17.43 7.05
CA ASP A 165 22.50 -18.19 7.42
C ASP A 165 22.86 -19.55 8.04
N ASP A 166 22.39 -19.76 9.26
CA ASP A 166 22.58 -21.01 10.01
C ASP A 166 21.49 -22.07 9.71
N GLY A 167 20.60 -21.80 8.76
CA GLY A 167 19.47 -22.64 8.42
C GLY A 167 18.19 -22.34 9.19
N LYS A 168 18.16 -21.19 9.89
CA LYS A 168 17.00 -20.73 10.68
C LYS A 168 16.44 -19.39 10.20
N ALA A 169 16.72 -19.03 8.95
CA ALA A 169 16.36 -17.72 8.41
C ALA A 169 14.85 -17.46 8.32
N GLY A 170 14.01 -18.49 8.51
CA GLY A 170 12.56 -18.36 8.55
C GLY A 170 11.91 -19.49 9.34
N GLU A 171 10.69 -19.26 9.84
CA GLU A 171 9.84 -20.29 10.44
C GLU A 171 9.36 -21.32 9.41
N ASP A 172 9.51 -21.02 8.11
CA ASP A 172 9.06 -21.84 7.00
C ASP A 172 10.16 -22.84 6.55
N THR A 173 10.11 -24.03 7.10
CA THR A 173 11.05 -25.12 6.80
C THR A 173 10.97 -25.62 5.35
N GLU A 174 9.85 -25.37 4.65
CA GLU A 174 9.67 -25.84 3.26
C GLU A 174 10.50 -25.04 2.26
N ARG A 175 10.76 -23.75 2.53
CA ARG A 175 11.58 -22.87 1.69
C ARG A 175 13.07 -23.03 1.90
N MET A 176 13.48 -23.72 2.94
CA MET A 176 14.90 -23.85 3.27
C MET A 176 15.65 -24.80 2.30
N ILE A 177 16.87 -24.42 1.97
CA ILE A 177 17.80 -25.29 1.22
C ILE A 177 18.88 -25.85 2.16
N ASN A 178 19.41 -27.03 1.80
CA ASN A 178 20.41 -27.67 2.62
C ASN A 178 21.74 -26.86 2.62
N ARG A 179 22.59 -27.10 3.64
CA ARG A 179 23.84 -26.39 3.84
C ARG A 179 24.78 -26.44 2.61
N VAL A 180 24.83 -27.58 1.90
CA VAL A 180 25.69 -27.75 0.73
C VAL A 180 25.22 -26.85 -0.41
N ASN A 181 23.91 -26.81 -0.69
CA ASN A 181 23.35 -25.96 -1.73
C ASN A 181 23.51 -24.48 -1.38
N ARG A 182 23.41 -24.09 -0.08
CA ARG A 182 23.70 -22.70 0.34
C ARG A 182 25.13 -22.31 0.04
N GLN A 183 26.09 -23.12 0.43
CA GLN A 183 27.52 -22.85 0.14
C GLN A 183 27.80 -22.75 -1.36
N HIS A 184 27.15 -23.59 -2.15
CA HIS A 184 27.28 -23.54 -3.61
C HIS A 184 26.61 -22.29 -4.19
N LEU A 185 25.44 -21.89 -3.63
CA LEU A 185 24.76 -20.65 -4.03
C LEU A 185 25.60 -19.41 -3.72
N VAL A 186 26.19 -19.33 -2.54
CA VAL A 186 27.12 -18.26 -2.19
C VAL A 186 28.27 -18.17 -3.19
N ALA A 187 28.89 -19.30 -3.55
CA ALA A 187 29.96 -19.33 -4.53
C ALA A 187 29.52 -18.85 -5.93
N LEU A 188 28.27 -19.17 -6.34
CA LEU A 188 27.70 -18.67 -7.58
C LEU A 188 27.42 -17.17 -7.50
N LEU A 189 26.83 -16.68 -6.42
CA LEU A 189 26.59 -15.27 -6.20
C LEU A 189 27.88 -14.46 -6.10
N GLN A 190 28.98 -15.02 -5.61
CA GLN A 190 30.28 -14.35 -5.57
C GLN A 190 31.00 -14.32 -6.92
N ASN A 191 30.51 -15.03 -7.93
CA ASN A 191 31.06 -15.00 -9.27
C ASN A 191 30.69 -13.70 -10.00
N SER A 192 31.66 -13.03 -10.62
CA SER A 192 31.48 -11.73 -11.28
C SER A 192 30.49 -11.78 -12.46
N LEU A 193 30.54 -12.83 -13.25
CA LEU A 193 29.68 -13.01 -14.43
C LEU A 193 28.21 -13.16 -13.99
N PHE A 194 27.97 -13.95 -12.95
CA PHE A 194 26.62 -14.13 -12.40
C PHE A 194 26.10 -12.85 -11.70
N LYS A 195 27.00 -12.12 -11.01
CA LYS A 195 26.69 -10.80 -10.45
C LYS A 195 26.23 -9.83 -11.54
N GLU A 196 26.98 -9.73 -12.65
CA GLU A 196 26.63 -8.83 -13.75
C GLU A 196 25.23 -9.13 -14.29
N ARG A 197 24.88 -10.41 -14.45
CA ARG A 197 23.52 -10.85 -14.88
C ARG A 197 22.43 -10.35 -13.91
N LEU A 198 22.63 -10.51 -12.60
CA LEU A 198 21.64 -10.10 -11.61
C LEU A 198 21.51 -8.58 -11.47
N MET A 199 22.53 -7.82 -11.91
CA MET A 199 22.56 -6.35 -11.87
C MET A 199 22.10 -5.67 -13.17
N LEU A 200 21.65 -6.42 -14.18
CA LEU A 200 21.08 -5.85 -15.39
C LEU A 200 19.84 -4.98 -15.10
N GLU A 201 19.47 -4.09 -16.03
CA GLU A 201 18.32 -3.19 -15.90
C GLU A 201 17.00 -3.90 -15.63
N ASP A 202 16.81 -5.12 -16.17
CA ASP A 202 15.65 -5.96 -15.87
C ASP A 202 15.87 -6.99 -14.75
N GLY A 203 17.05 -6.96 -14.13
CA GLY A 203 17.47 -7.91 -13.11
C GLY A 203 16.82 -7.70 -11.75
N PRO A 204 16.97 -8.68 -10.83
CA PRO A 204 16.34 -8.62 -9.51
C PRO A 204 16.86 -7.46 -8.66
N ILE A 205 18.14 -7.10 -8.78
CA ILE A 205 18.72 -5.99 -8.00
C ILE A 205 18.12 -4.65 -8.43
N GLU A 206 17.88 -4.45 -9.74
CA GLU A 206 17.16 -3.27 -10.24
C GLU A 206 15.74 -3.21 -9.71
N ARG A 207 14.99 -4.32 -9.77
CA ARG A 207 13.61 -4.37 -9.27
C ARG A 207 13.54 -4.02 -7.78
N ILE A 208 14.44 -4.56 -6.96
CA ILE A 208 14.53 -4.25 -5.52
C ILE A 208 14.96 -2.81 -5.30
N TYR A 209 15.96 -2.31 -6.05
CA TYR A 209 16.40 -0.92 -5.99
C TYR A 209 15.28 0.06 -6.32
N CYS A 210 14.53 -0.15 -7.40
CA CYS A 210 13.42 0.72 -7.81
C CYS A 210 12.34 0.82 -6.73
N LYS A 211 12.06 -0.26 -6.02
CA LYS A 211 11.12 -0.25 -4.89
C LYS A 211 11.69 0.42 -3.64
N PHE A 212 13.01 0.43 -3.48
CA PHE A 212 13.67 1.09 -2.37
C PHE A 212 13.83 2.61 -2.59
N ALA A 213 14.13 3.05 -3.82
CA ALA A 213 14.68 4.38 -4.13
C ALA A 213 13.66 5.47 -4.51
N GLU A 214 12.36 5.28 -4.38
CA GLU A 214 11.30 6.30 -4.57
C GLU A 214 11.19 7.02 -5.94
N ASN A 215 12.13 6.88 -6.87
CA ASN A 215 12.32 7.91 -7.90
C ASN A 215 11.96 7.54 -9.34
N LYS A 216 11.29 6.43 -9.63
CA LYS A 216 10.89 6.15 -11.03
C LYS A 216 9.41 5.73 -11.11
N THR A 217 8.57 6.70 -11.42
CA THR A 217 7.25 6.55 -12.05
C THR A 217 7.42 6.03 -13.49
N THR A 218 7.96 4.84 -13.68
CA THR A 218 7.97 4.17 -14.96
C THR A 218 7.15 2.89 -14.86
N GLU A 219 6.55 2.47 -15.95
CA GLU A 219 5.69 1.28 -16.12
C GLU A 219 6.28 -0.06 -15.59
N VAL A 220 7.51 -0.03 -15.08
CA VAL A 220 8.20 -1.14 -14.39
C VAL A 220 7.61 -1.44 -13.00
N ASN A 221 6.70 -0.62 -12.49
CA ASN A 221 6.18 -0.69 -11.12
C ASN A 221 5.26 -1.87 -10.80
N ASP A 222 4.85 -2.68 -11.79
CA ASP A 222 4.02 -3.87 -11.55
C ASP A 222 4.82 -5.16 -11.28
N LYS A 223 6.16 -5.12 -11.47
CA LYS A 223 7.00 -6.28 -11.15
C LYS A 223 7.29 -6.31 -9.65
N ALA A 224 7.09 -7.47 -9.03
CA ALA A 224 7.41 -7.68 -7.62
C ALA A 224 8.90 -7.36 -7.33
N ALA A 225 9.17 -6.72 -6.18
CA ALA A 225 10.54 -6.46 -5.71
C ALA A 225 11.14 -7.73 -5.12
N GLU A 226 11.24 -8.76 -5.91
CA GLU A 226 11.72 -10.08 -5.52
C GLU A 226 12.47 -10.75 -6.67
N PHE A 227 13.17 -11.82 -6.37
CA PHE A 227 13.74 -12.71 -7.37
C PHE A 227 12.64 -13.55 -7.99
N ILE A 228 12.74 -13.81 -9.29
CA ILE A 228 11.84 -14.66 -10.06
C ILE A 228 12.62 -15.80 -10.70
N SER A 229 11.93 -16.85 -11.17
CA SER A 229 12.59 -18.00 -11.78
C SER A 229 13.53 -17.64 -12.93
N ALA A 230 13.14 -16.70 -13.78
CA ALA A 230 13.95 -16.23 -14.90
C ALA A 230 15.34 -15.68 -14.50
N ASP A 231 15.51 -15.20 -13.25
CA ASP A 231 16.81 -14.71 -12.76
C ASP A 231 17.83 -15.85 -12.58
N PHE A 232 17.35 -17.07 -12.34
CA PHE A 232 18.15 -18.27 -12.09
C PHE A 232 18.01 -19.34 -13.17
N GLU A 233 17.22 -19.10 -14.22
CA GLU A 233 17.18 -19.96 -15.39
C GLU A 233 18.46 -19.76 -16.19
N LEU A 234 19.36 -20.76 -16.16
CA LEU A 234 20.63 -20.75 -16.84
C LEU A 234 20.57 -21.67 -18.06
N ASP A 235 21.09 -21.21 -19.18
CA ASP A 235 21.29 -22.01 -20.38
C ASP A 235 22.71 -22.62 -20.46
N SER A 236 22.89 -23.47 -21.43
CA SER A 236 24.19 -24.13 -21.68
C SER A 236 25.29 -23.12 -22.05
N ASP A 237 24.93 -22.04 -22.76
CA ASP A 237 25.89 -21.04 -23.22
C ASP A 237 26.46 -20.27 -22.02
N PHE A 238 25.59 -19.79 -21.13
CA PHE A 238 26.03 -19.16 -19.88
C PHE A 238 26.89 -20.11 -19.01
N PHE A 239 26.54 -21.40 -18.98
CA PHE A 239 27.35 -22.38 -18.24
C PHE A 239 28.74 -22.54 -18.82
N TYR A 240 28.89 -22.55 -20.15
CA TYR A 240 30.20 -22.57 -20.80
C TYR A 240 31.00 -21.29 -20.54
N GLU A 241 30.37 -20.12 -20.54
CA GLU A 241 31.01 -18.86 -20.14
C GLU A 241 31.50 -18.92 -18.69
N LEU A 242 30.67 -19.44 -17.79
CA LEU A 242 31.01 -19.63 -16.37
C LEU A 242 32.22 -20.57 -16.20
N LEU A 243 32.29 -21.65 -16.96
CA LEU A 243 33.47 -22.54 -16.99
C LEU A 243 34.74 -21.83 -17.43
N ASN A 244 34.64 -21.03 -18.50
CA ASN A 244 35.77 -20.31 -19.10
C ASN A 244 36.24 -19.13 -18.21
N SER A 245 35.35 -18.58 -17.36
CA SER A 245 35.70 -17.52 -16.42
C SER A 245 36.55 -17.99 -15.23
N GLY A 246 36.82 -19.30 -15.13
CA GLY A 246 37.55 -19.87 -13.99
C GLY A 246 36.70 -19.94 -12.71
N ALA A 247 35.40 -20.04 -12.84
CA ALA A 247 34.47 -20.12 -11.68
C ALA A 247 34.84 -21.26 -10.70
N ASP A 248 34.58 -21.02 -9.42
CA ASP A 248 34.77 -22.02 -8.35
C ASP A 248 33.98 -23.32 -8.62
N GLU A 249 34.47 -24.45 -8.20
CA GLU A 249 33.85 -25.75 -8.38
C GLU A 249 32.43 -25.81 -7.80
N LYS A 250 32.19 -25.13 -6.67
CA LYS A 250 30.87 -25.08 -6.03
C LYS A 250 29.90 -24.26 -6.87
N ALA A 251 30.35 -23.13 -7.45
CA ALA A 251 29.54 -22.32 -8.38
C ALA A 251 29.13 -23.13 -9.61
N ARG A 252 30.07 -23.87 -10.21
CA ARG A 252 29.80 -24.75 -11.35
C ARG A 252 28.80 -25.87 -11.01
N LYS A 253 28.93 -26.48 -9.82
CA LYS A 253 28.02 -27.54 -9.37
C LYS A 253 26.56 -27.05 -9.24
N ILE A 254 26.33 -25.87 -8.68
CA ILE A 254 24.98 -25.35 -8.55
C ILE A 254 24.44 -24.83 -9.88
N ALA A 255 25.25 -24.15 -10.68
CA ALA A 255 24.88 -23.72 -12.03
C ALA A 255 24.39 -24.89 -12.88
N ASN A 256 25.11 -26.02 -12.88
CA ASN A 256 24.70 -27.23 -13.59
C ASN A 256 23.38 -27.83 -13.04
N LYS A 257 23.05 -27.64 -11.77
CA LYS A 257 21.77 -28.07 -11.19
C LYS A 257 20.60 -27.16 -11.56
N LEU A 258 20.87 -25.92 -11.90
CA LEU A 258 19.84 -24.94 -12.29
C LEU A 258 19.42 -25.13 -13.75
N ILE A 259 20.29 -25.68 -14.61
CA ILE A 259 19.99 -25.94 -16.01
C ILE A 259 18.87 -27.01 -16.08
N ASP A 260 17.81 -26.69 -16.85
CA ASP A 260 16.67 -27.57 -17.12
C ASP A 260 16.00 -28.17 -15.84
N ASN A 261 16.04 -27.43 -14.71
CA ASN A 261 15.50 -27.91 -13.45
C ASN A 261 14.64 -26.85 -12.74
N ASP A 262 13.45 -26.60 -13.28
CA ASP A 262 12.51 -25.59 -12.80
C ASP A 262 12.16 -25.76 -11.32
N ALA A 263 12.03 -27.00 -10.84
CA ALA A 263 11.73 -27.26 -9.44
C ALA A 263 12.87 -26.80 -8.50
N PHE A 264 14.12 -26.97 -8.92
CA PHE A 264 15.27 -26.51 -8.16
C PHE A 264 15.44 -25.00 -8.27
N VAL A 265 15.23 -24.43 -9.46
CA VAL A 265 15.21 -22.97 -9.68
C VAL A 265 14.20 -22.31 -8.74
N LYS A 266 12.95 -22.79 -8.74
CA LYS A 266 11.90 -22.28 -7.84
C LYS A 266 12.33 -22.36 -6.37
N LYS A 267 12.91 -23.47 -5.94
CA LYS A 267 13.38 -23.63 -4.56
C LYS A 267 14.49 -22.64 -4.18
N ILE A 268 15.39 -22.33 -5.09
CA ILE A 268 16.43 -21.30 -4.87
C ILE A 268 15.81 -19.92 -4.77
N VAL A 269 14.87 -19.61 -5.65
CA VAL A 269 14.13 -18.32 -5.67
C VAL A 269 13.33 -18.13 -4.38
N ASP A 270 12.56 -19.15 -3.98
CA ASP A 270 11.79 -19.10 -2.73
C ASP A 270 12.70 -18.90 -1.51
N TYR A 271 13.87 -19.52 -1.50
CA TYR A 271 14.86 -19.36 -0.43
C TYR A 271 15.46 -17.96 -0.40
N ILE A 272 15.93 -17.44 -1.54
CA ILE A 272 16.57 -16.11 -1.61
C ILE A 272 15.59 -15.00 -1.21
N ASN A 273 14.33 -15.13 -1.57
CA ASN A 273 13.28 -14.18 -1.26
C ASN A 273 12.98 -14.07 0.25
N LEU A 274 13.38 -15.06 1.08
CA LEU A 274 13.33 -14.92 2.54
C LEU A 274 14.20 -13.77 3.09
N PHE A 275 15.17 -13.32 2.32
CA PHE A 275 16.12 -12.29 2.75
C PHE A 275 15.80 -10.89 2.24
N VAL A 276 14.87 -10.74 1.28
CA VAL A 276 14.57 -9.44 0.63
C VAL A 276 14.28 -8.36 1.67
N GLU A 277 13.36 -8.64 2.60
CA GLU A 277 13.00 -7.68 3.65
C GLU A 277 14.20 -7.28 4.51
N LYS A 278 15.00 -8.27 4.97
CA LYS A 278 16.19 -8.02 5.78
C LYS A 278 17.25 -7.21 5.04
N VAL A 279 17.39 -7.43 3.73
CA VAL A 279 18.29 -6.66 2.87
C VAL A 279 17.85 -5.21 2.79
N ILE A 280 16.57 -4.97 2.50
CA ILE A 280 16.00 -3.63 2.42
C ILE A 280 16.18 -2.89 3.75
N GLN A 281 15.87 -3.52 4.88
CA GLN A 281 16.04 -2.94 6.21
C GLN A 281 17.50 -2.57 6.48
N ARG A 282 18.45 -3.48 6.22
CA ARG A 282 19.88 -3.22 6.43
C ARG A 282 20.41 -2.12 5.52
N CYS A 283 20.00 -2.10 4.25
CA CYS A 283 20.38 -1.02 3.32
C CYS A 283 19.78 0.33 3.75
N ALA A 284 18.63 0.32 4.42
CA ALA A 284 18.05 1.50 5.05
C ALA A 284 18.72 1.88 6.38
N GLY A 285 19.69 1.11 6.86
CA GLY A 285 20.31 1.33 8.17
C GLY A 285 19.40 1.03 9.35
N LEU A 286 18.36 0.21 9.15
CA LEU A 286 17.38 -0.16 10.16
C LEU A 286 17.66 -1.58 10.68
N GLU A 287 17.54 -1.75 12.00
CA GLU A 287 17.51 -3.06 12.62
C GLU A 287 16.06 -3.60 12.70
N PRO A 288 15.87 -4.92 12.71
CA PRO A 288 14.57 -5.51 12.94
C PRO A 288 13.93 -4.95 14.22
N GLY A 289 12.69 -4.42 14.10
CA GLY A 289 11.96 -3.83 15.20
C GLY A 289 12.16 -2.31 15.40
N ASP A 290 13.12 -1.67 14.72
CA ASP A 290 13.30 -0.21 14.82
C ASP A 290 12.02 0.55 14.45
N LEU A 291 11.30 0.12 13.43
CA LEU A 291 10.04 0.75 13.01
C LEU A 291 8.97 0.63 14.11
N GLY A 292 8.88 -0.51 14.77
CA GLY A 292 7.99 -0.71 15.92
C GLY A 292 8.34 0.20 17.09
N LEU A 293 9.63 0.37 17.38
CA LEU A 293 10.10 1.30 18.41
C LEU A 293 9.75 2.76 18.07
N VAL A 294 9.90 3.16 16.80
CA VAL A 294 9.51 4.49 16.34
C VAL A 294 8.03 4.76 16.56
N ILE A 295 7.18 3.87 16.06
CA ILE A 295 5.72 4.02 16.24
C ILE A 295 5.38 4.06 17.73
N GLN A 296 6.04 3.26 18.55
CA GLN A 296 5.83 3.26 19.99
C GLN A 296 6.23 4.59 20.66
N GLU A 297 7.38 5.17 20.29
CA GLU A 297 7.82 6.47 20.81
C GLU A 297 6.88 7.59 20.36
N ILE A 298 6.43 7.57 19.10
CA ILE A 298 5.42 8.51 18.61
C ILE A 298 4.15 8.40 19.43
N ARG A 299 3.66 7.18 19.68
CA ARG A 299 2.46 6.95 20.50
C ARG A 299 2.62 7.42 21.94
N GLN A 300 3.80 7.26 22.55
CA GLN A 300 4.07 7.77 23.90
C GLN A 300 4.03 9.30 23.95
N GLU A 301 4.59 9.94 22.96
CA GLU A 301 4.59 11.40 22.91
C GLU A 301 3.19 11.98 22.66
N LEU A 302 2.46 11.40 21.72
CA LEU A 302 1.07 11.77 21.46
C LEU A 302 0.17 11.53 22.69
N TYR A 303 0.42 10.47 23.46
CA TYR A 303 -0.28 10.22 24.74
C TYR A 303 -0.08 11.37 25.72
N LYS A 304 1.15 11.86 25.90
CA LYS A 304 1.44 13.01 26.77
C LYS A 304 0.71 14.28 26.34
N GLN A 305 0.48 14.43 25.03
CA GLN A 305 -0.26 15.55 24.44
C GLN A 305 -1.79 15.33 24.46
N GLY A 306 -2.28 14.20 24.95
CA GLY A 306 -3.70 13.84 24.95
C GLY A 306 -4.26 13.59 23.53
N LYS A 307 -3.39 13.21 22.60
CA LYS A 307 -3.73 12.96 21.19
C LYS A 307 -3.87 11.47 20.90
N THR A 308 -4.52 11.16 19.78
CA THR A 308 -4.66 9.80 19.21
C THR A 308 -4.08 9.76 17.80
N LEU A 309 -3.73 8.58 17.31
CA LEU A 309 -3.12 8.39 15.99
C LEU A 309 -3.99 7.48 15.13
N THR A 310 -4.33 7.96 13.93
CA THR A 310 -4.95 7.15 12.90
C THR A 310 -4.03 7.07 11.69
N ILE A 311 -3.66 5.87 11.27
CA ILE A 311 -2.81 5.60 10.10
C ILE A 311 -3.66 4.92 9.03
N LEU A 312 -3.66 5.48 7.83
CA LEU A 312 -4.35 4.92 6.68
C LEU A 312 -3.32 4.56 5.61
N ILE A 313 -3.19 3.27 5.30
CA ILE A 313 -2.30 2.78 4.25
C ILE A 313 -3.16 2.37 3.05
N GLU A 314 -2.97 3.07 1.94
CA GLU A 314 -3.79 2.89 0.75
C GLU A 314 -3.67 1.48 0.16
N ASP A 315 -2.45 0.99 0.04
CA ASP A 315 -2.17 -0.34 -0.52
C ASP A 315 -0.84 -0.88 0.00
N ILE A 316 -0.90 -1.87 0.90
CA ILE A 316 0.31 -2.48 1.47
C ILE A 316 1.09 -3.29 0.43
N THR A 317 0.46 -3.72 -0.66
CA THR A 317 1.14 -4.53 -1.70
C THR A 317 2.26 -3.75 -2.40
N ALA A 318 2.23 -2.42 -2.35
CA ALA A 318 3.28 -1.57 -2.88
C ALA A 318 4.50 -1.47 -1.95
N ALA A 319 4.38 -1.86 -0.68
CA ALA A 319 5.41 -1.72 0.36
C ALA A 319 6.39 -2.91 0.42
N SER A 320 6.66 -3.56 -0.71
CA SER A 320 7.51 -4.75 -0.78
C SER A 320 8.79 -4.64 0.07
N GLY A 321 8.98 -5.60 0.97
CA GLY A 321 10.13 -5.68 1.86
C GLY A 321 10.00 -4.91 3.18
N VAL A 322 8.83 -4.31 3.46
CA VAL A 322 8.54 -3.57 4.71
C VAL A 322 7.27 -4.05 5.35
N ASP A 323 6.45 -4.75 4.58
CA ASP A 323 5.09 -5.15 4.89
C ASP A 323 4.98 -5.80 6.28
N ASP A 324 5.83 -6.76 6.54
CA ASP A 324 5.79 -7.50 7.81
C ASP A 324 6.20 -6.64 9.00
N SER A 325 7.29 -5.87 8.88
CA SER A 325 7.75 -4.99 9.98
C SER A 325 6.79 -3.84 10.26
N LEU A 326 6.19 -3.28 9.21
CA LEU A 326 5.20 -2.23 9.34
C LEU A 326 3.90 -2.80 9.92
N LEU A 327 3.42 -3.93 9.40
CA LEU A 327 2.24 -4.61 9.92
C LEU A 327 2.43 -5.03 11.38
N ASP A 328 3.58 -5.61 11.72
CA ASP A 328 3.88 -5.97 13.11
C ASP A 328 3.90 -4.76 14.04
N ALA A 329 4.44 -3.63 13.59
CA ALA A 329 4.45 -2.39 14.34
C ALA A 329 3.04 -1.83 14.56
N LEU A 330 2.17 -1.90 13.55
CA LEU A 330 0.78 -1.43 13.62
C LEU A 330 -0.12 -2.38 14.40
N LEU A 331 0.14 -3.69 14.35
CA LEU A 331 -0.59 -4.72 15.10
C LEU A 331 -0.17 -4.79 16.57
N THR A 332 0.90 -4.08 16.97
CA THR A 332 1.34 -4.03 18.36
C THR A 332 0.42 -3.11 19.17
N ASN A 333 -0.43 -3.69 19.98
CA ASN A 333 -1.43 -3.00 20.80
C ASN A 333 -0.93 -2.67 22.21
N LYS A 334 -1.72 -1.92 22.99
CA LYS A 334 -1.41 -1.56 24.39
C LYS A 334 -1.23 -2.80 25.29
N VAL A 335 -1.91 -3.89 24.97
CA VAL A 335 -1.87 -5.13 25.76
C VAL A 335 -0.46 -5.73 25.76
N ALA A 336 0.29 -5.56 24.67
CA ALA A 336 1.69 -6.01 24.59
C ALA A 336 2.65 -5.20 25.49
N TYR A 337 2.24 -4.01 25.92
CA TYR A 337 3.06 -3.09 26.75
C TYR A 337 2.23 -2.44 27.85
N PRO A 338 1.75 -3.21 28.85
CA PRO A 338 0.83 -2.72 29.88
C PRO A 338 1.44 -1.59 30.74
N ASP A 339 2.77 -1.56 30.86
CA ASP A 339 3.49 -0.55 31.65
C ASP A 339 3.79 0.74 30.89
N LYS A 340 3.42 0.83 29.58
CA LYS A 340 3.69 2.00 28.76
C LYS A 340 2.41 2.79 28.49
N ASN A 341 2.48 4.08 28.75
CA ASN A 341 1.42 5.01 28.40
C ASN A 341 1.47 5.30 26.90
N LEU A 342 0.68 4.55 26.10
CA LEU A 342 0.57 4.69 24.67
C LEU A 342 -0.75 5.34 24.29
N CYS A 343 -0.74 6.28 23.35
CA CYS A 343 -1.98 6.79 22.77
C CYS A 343 -2.69 5.67 21.97
N ARG A 344 -4.00 5.82 21.80
CA ARG A 344 -4.76 4.95 20.88
C ARG A 344 -4.18 5.04 19.48
N ILE A 345 -4.07 3.89 18.82
CA ILE A 345 -3.80 3.81 17.40
C ILE A 345 -4.96 3.13 16.67
N ASN A 346 -5.34 3.71 15.54
CA ASN A 346 -6.30 3.14 14.61
C ASN A 346 -5.63 2.97 13.24
N SER A 347 -5.49 1.73 12.77
CA SER A 347 -4.76 1.41 11.54
C SER A 347 -5.71 0.80 10.52
N ILE A 348 -5.84 1.45 9.37
CA ILE A 348 -6.63 0.98 8.23
C ILE A 348 -5.67 0.68 7.08
N VAL A 349 -5.62 -0.56 6.64
CA VAL A 349 -4.64 -1.04 5.66
C VAL A 349 -5.33 -1.67 4.48
N GLY A 350 -5.05 -1.21 3.26
CA GLY A 350 -5.54 -1.80 2.02
C GLY A 350 -4.65 -2.93 1.54
N SER A 351 -5.25 -4.04 1.09
CA SER A 351 -4.56 -5.17 0.48
C SER A 351 -5.43 -5.84 -0.57
N THR A 352 -4.82 -6.52 -1.54
CA THR A 352 -5.56 -7.42 -2.42
C THR A 352 -5.77 -8.77 -1.74
N ASP A 353 -6.84 -9.50 -2.13
CA ASP A 353 -7.13 -10.83 -1.58
C ASP A 353 -5.97 -11.81 -1.84
N GLY A 354 -5.41 -11.80 -3.05
CA GLY A 354 -4.26 -12.66 -3.40
C GLY A 354 -3.05 -12.37 -2.53
N TYR A 355 -2.71 -11.09 -2.35
CA TYR A 355 -1.58 -10.71 -1.51
C TYR A 355 -1.77 -11.12 -0.04
N TYR A 356 -2.98 -10.93 0.50
CA TYR A 356 -3.31 -11.39 1.85
C TYR A 356 -3.14 -12.91 2.00
N VAL A 357 -3.58 -13.69 1.01
CA VAL A 357 -3.47 -15.15 1.05
C VAL A 357 -2.02 -15.61 0.96
N ASP A 358 -1.27 -15.06 0.02
CA ASP A 358 0.04 -15.58 -0.40
C ASP A 358 1.21 -15.02 0.41
N LYS A 359 1.11 -13.76 0.87
CA LYS A 359 2.25 -13.04 1.45
C LYS A 359 2.14 -12.77 2.95
N PHE A 360 0.91 -12.64 3.51
CA PHE A 360 0.79 -12.42 4.96
C PHE A 360 1.17 -13.68 5.74
N ARG A 361 2.04 -13.52 6.73
CA ARG A 361 2.44 -14.61 7.64
C ARG A 361 1.26 -15.08 8.48
N VAL A 362 1.28 -16.36 8.87
CA VAL A 362 0.23 -16.99 9.69
C VAL A 362 0.03 -16.21 10.99
N ASN A 363 1.11 -15.81 11.65
CA ASN A 363 1.06 -15.05 12.90
C ASN A 363 0.46 -13.65 12.72
N THR A 364 0.74 -12.98 11.60
CA THR A 364 0.16 -11.69 11.24
C THR A 364 -1.34 -11.84 10.99
N LYS A 365 -1.74 -12.84 10.19
CA LYS A 365 -3.16 -13.15 9.92
C LYS A 365 -3.96 -13.39 11.19
N ALA A 366 -3.38 -14.13 12.14
CA ALA A 366 -4.04 -14.46 13.42
C ALA A 366 -4.29 -13.24 14.33
N ARG A 367 -3.59 -12.13 14.10
CA ARG A 367 -3.69 -10.89 14.91
C ARG A 367 -4.64 -9.86 14.31
N ILE A 368 -5.09 -10.07 13.06
CA ILE A 368 -6.03 -9.17 12.39
C ILE A 368 -7.44 -9.53 12.84
N GLU A 369 -8.09 -8.59 13.50
CA GLU A 369 -9.41 -8.81 14.10
C GLU A 369 -10.56 -8.30 13.23
N ASN A 370 -10.31 -7.32 12.36
CA ASN A 370 -11.36 -6.69 11.58
C ASN A 370 -11.00 -6.62 10.11
N PHE A 371 -11.97 -6.99 9.27
CA PHE A 371 -11.86 -6.95 7.82
C PHE A 371 -13.01 -6.16 7.22
N ILE A 372 -12.70 -5.31 6.24
CA ILE A 372 -13.69 -4.70 5.34
C ILE A 372 -13.48 -5.34 3.97
N ASN A 373 -14.43 -6.16 3.54
CA ASN A 373 -14.39 -6.77 2.22
C ASN A 373 -15.14 -5.86 1.24
N VAL A 374 -14.43 -5.37 0.23
CA VAL A 374 -14.98 -4.54 -0.84
C VAL A 374 -15.38 -5.45 -1.99
N SER A 375 -16.66 -5.45 -2.35
CA SER A 375 -17.17 -6.28 -3.45
C SER A 375 -16.74 -5.73 -4.80
N ASP A 376 -16.49 -6.64 -5.74
CA ASP A 376 -16.20 -6.31 -7.14
C ASP A 376 -17.42 -5.78 -7.88
N ASP A 377 -18.62 -5.95 -7.30
CA ASP A 377 -19.91 -5.66 -7.93
C ASP A 377 -20.41 -4.23 -7.69
N MET A 378 -19.50 -3.27 -7.44
CA MET A 378 -19.88 -1.90 -7.07
C MET A 378 -20.87 -1.26 -8.08
N PHE A 379 -20.81 -1.63 -9.36
CA PHE A 379 -21.71 -1.14 -10.40
C PHE A 379 -22.39 -2.25 -11.24
N ASN A 380 -22.06 -3.52 -11.02
CA ASN A 380 -22.49 -4.60 -11.93
C ASN A 380 -24.01 -4.87 -11.96
N ASN A 381 -24.77 -4.39 -10.99
CA ASN A 381 -26.24 -4.52 -10.98
C ASN A 381 -26.95 -3.25 -10.51
N ASP A 382 -26.23 -2.15 -10.30
CA ASP A 382 -26.80 -0.87 -9.88
C ASP A 382 -26.68 0.17 -10.98
N VAL A 383 -27.63 0.13 -11.91
CA VAL A 383 -27.71 1.13 -12.99
C VAL A 383 -27.86 2.54 -12.41
N ASN A 384 -28.56 2.69 -11.29
CA ASN A 384 -28.71 3.99 -10.63
C ASN A 384 -27.36 4.50 -10.10
N GLY A 385 -26.52 3.63 -9.55
CA GLY A 385 -25.16 3.97 -9.13
C GLY A 385 -24.30 4.44 -10.29
N LEU A 386 -24.41 3.82 -11.46
CA LEU A 386 -23.70 4.24 -12.66
C LEU A 386 -24.20 5.61 -13.15
N VAL A 387 -25.52 5.82 -13.17
CA VAL A 387 -26.12 7.12 -13.52
C VAL A 387 -25.65 8.20 -12.54
N GLU A 388 -25.67 7.92 -11.24
CA GLU A 388 -25.16 8.83 -10.21
C GLU A 388 -23.69 9.19 -10.45
N PHE A 389 -22.84 8.21 -10.76
CA PHE A 389 -21.43 8.42 -11.07
C PHE A 389 -21.27 9.44 -12.21
N PHE A 390 -21.92 9.22 -13.35
CA PHE A 390 -21.86 10.15 -14.47
C PHE A 390 -22.40 11.54 -14.10
N ALA A 391 -23.54 11.60 -13.42
CA ALA A 391 -24.17 12.84 -13.02
C ALA A 391 -23.24 13.69 -12.13
N ARG A 392 -22.58 13.09 -11.16
CA ARG A 392 -21.63 13.77 -10.26
C ARG A 392 -20.43 14.32 -11.02
N TYR A 393 -19.85 13.54 -11.95
CA TYR A 393 -18.73 14.01 -12.77
C TYR A 393 -19.14 15.17 -13.67
N LEU A 394 -20.26 15.07 -14.38
CA LEU A 394 -20.79 16.15 -15.25
C LEU A 394 -21.09 17.42 -14.47
N ASN A 395 -21.67 17.27 -13.28
CA ASN A 395 -21.92 18.40 -12.40
C ASN A 395 -20.60 19.05 -11.93
N THR A 396 -19.68 18.25 -11.42
CA THR A 396 -18.42 18.73 -10.84
C THR A 396 -17.55 19.47 -11.87
N ILE A 397 -17.44 18.97 -13.10
CA ILE A 397 -16.69 19.68 -14.16
C ILE A 397 -17.38 20.98 -14.61
N SER A 398 -18.68 21.13 -14.34
CA SER A 398 -19.44 22.31 -14.70
C SER A 398 -19.48 23.39 -13.63
N LEU A 399 -18.96 23.08 -12.43
CA LEU A 399 -18.91 23.98 -11.30
C LEU A 399 -17.54 24.68 -11.22
N PRO A 400 -17.51 25.97 -10.85
CA PRO A 400 -16.27 26.63 -10.49
C PRO A 400 -15.72 26.05 -9.19
N GLU A 401 -14.41 26.09 -9.03
CA GLU A 401 -13.70 25.48 -7.88
C GLU A 401 -14.16 26.08 -6.54
N ASP A 402 -14.40 27.38 -6.49
CA ASP A 402 -14.87 28.10 -5.30
C ASP A 402 -16.24 27.62 -4.79
N ALA A 403 -17.10 27.09 -5.67
CA ALA A 403 -18.38 26.52 -5.26
C ALA A 403 -18.19 25.20 -4.50
N ILE A 404 -17.22 24.41 -4.94
CA ILE A 404 -16.84 23.14 -4.27
C ILE A 404 -16.11 23.43 -2.96
N ASP A 405 -15.21 24.42 -2.94
CA ASP A 405 -14.48 24.82 -1.73
C ASP A 405 -15.42 25.33 -0.64
N LYS A 406 -16.45 26.10 -1.01
CA LYS A 406 -17.49 26.55 -0.07
C LYS A 406 -18.27 25.38 0.52
N TRP A 407 -18.61 24.39 -0.31
CA TRP A 407 -19.30 23.18 0.16
C TRP A 407 -18.40 22.36 1.09
N LEU A 408 -17.13 22.20 0.74
CA LEU A 408 -16.13 21.54 1.58
C LEU A 408 -15.96 22.25 2.94
N GLY A 409 -15.98 23.58 2.95
CA GLY A 409 -15.98 24.42 4.16
C GLY A 409 -17.18 24.18 5.08
N ASN A 410 -18.32 23.72 4.52
CA ASN A 410 -19.49 23.24 5.26
C ASN A 410 -19.44 21.75 5.56
N LYS A 411 -18.27 21.16 5.68
CA LYS A 411 -18.01 19.73 5.98
C LYS A 411 -18.61 18.78 4.94
N ALA A 412 -18.75 19.23 3.71
CA ALA A 412 -19.33 18.49 2.59
C ALA A 412 -20.74 17.94 2.91
N ASP A 413 -21.55 18.72 3.57
CA ASP A 413 -22.94 18.37 3.92
C ASP A 413 -23.70 17.94 2.65
N PRO A 414 -24.26 16.72 2.60
CA PRO A 414 -24.99 16.22 1.43
C PRO A 414 -26.18 17.10 1.01
N ASP A 415 -26.83 17.77 1.97
CA ASP A 415 -27.98 18.65 1.69
C ASP A 415 -27.57 19.98 1.05
N LEU A 416 -26.28 20.34 1.16
CA LEU A 416 -25.70 21.54 0.57
C LEU A 416 -24.86 21.22 -0.67
N TYR A 417 -24.99 20.02 -1.25
CA TYR A 417 -24.24 19.62 -2.43
C TYR A 417 -24.40 20.64 -3.56
N PRO A 418 -23.32 21.22 -4.10
CA PRO A 418 -23.41 22.26 -5.12
C PRO A 418 -23.89 21.69 -6.45
N VAL A 419 -24.86 22.34 -7.05
CA VAL A 419 -25.47 21.92 -8.32
C VAL A 419 -25.22 22.99 -9.37
N HIS A 420 -24.78 22.57 -10.54
CA HIS A 420 -24.72 23.42 -11.72
C HIS A 420 -26.14 23.57 -12.30
N GLU A 421 -26.72 24.74 -12.14
CA GLU A 421 -28.03 25.04 -12.72
C GLU A 421 -27.96 25.09 -14.25
N VAL A 422 -28.76 24.26 -14.89
CA VAL A 422 -28.89 24.23 -16.34
C VAL A 422 -30.28 24.72 -16.71
N THR A 423 -30.33 25.90 -17.29
CA THR A 423 -31.58 26.46 -17.86
C THR A 423 -31.86 25.81 -19.21
N ILE A 424 -32.33 24.57 -19.21
CA ILE A 424 -32.75 23.86 -20.42
C ILE A 424 -34.24 23.55 -20.27
N GLY A 425 -34.99 23.74 -21.36
CA GLY A 425 -36.43 23.47 -21.38
C GLY A 425 -36.75 22.01 -21.09
N ASN A 426 -38.05 21.74 -20.81
CA ASN A 426 -38.57 20.44 -20.44
C ASN A 426 -38.07 19.29 -21.31
N GLY A 427 -37.54 18.22 -20.70
CA GLY A 427 -37.21 16.99 -21.40
C GLY A 427 -35.80 16.42 -21.17
N TRP A 428 -35.02 16.97 -20.26
CA TRP A 428 -33.75 16.40 -19.86
C TRP A 428 -33.88 15.59 -18.57
N ASP A 429 -33.23 14.45 -18.54
CA ASP A 429 -33.22 13.59 -17.36
C ASP A 429 -32.47 14.27 -16.19
N GLU A 430 -33.05 14.16 -15.03
CA GLU A 430 -32.47 14.64 -13.78
C GLU A 430 -32.22 13.47 -12.84
N PHE A 431 -31.10 13.51 -12.16
CA PHE A 431 -30.75 12.57 -11.12
C PHE A 431 -30.86 13.25 -9.74
N LYS A 432 -31.59 12.62 -8.82
CA LYS A 432 -31.80 13.18 -7.49
C LYS A 432 -30.69 12.75 -6.53
N LEU A 433 -29.98 13.71 -5.95
CA LEU A 433 -29.02 13.52 -4.88
C LEU A 433 -29.53 14.22 -3.61
N GLY A 434 -29.95 13.47 -2.59
CA GLY A 434 -30.53 14.05 -1.41
C GLY A 434 -31.72 14.98 -1.76
N ASN A 435 -31.61 16.27 -1.42
CA ASN A 435 -32.58 17.30 -1.79
C ASN A 435 -32.25 18.01 -3.10
N SER A 436 -31.10 17.73 -3.71
CA SER A 436 -30.62 18.39 -4.94
C SER A 436 -30.93 17.53 -6.17
N HIS A 437 -31.12 18.20 -7.32
CA HIS A 437 -31.30 17.55 -8.61
C HIS A 437 -30.15 17.92 -9.55
N ILE A 438 -29.43 16.93 -10.05
CA ILE A 438 -28.34 17.08 -11.00
C ILE A 438 -28.83 16.72 -12.38
N ASN A 439 -28.57 17.56 -13.37
CA ASN A 439 -28.93 17.32 -14.74
C ASN A 439 -27.85 16.50 -15.46
N LEU A 440 -28.27 15.50 -16.24
CA LEU A 440 -27.38 14.62 -17.00
C LEU A 440 -26.92 15.21 -18.35
N PHE A 441 -27.34 16.40 -18.70
CA PHE A 441 -26.97 17.04 -19.98
C PHE A 441 -25.43 17.04 -20.18
N PRO A 442 -24.91 16.66 -21.35
CA PRO A 442 -25.60 16.42 -22.64
C PRO A 442 -26.10 14.99 -22.88
N PHE A 443 -26.08 14.13 -21.88
CA PHE A 443 -26.49 12.73 -21.98
C PHE A 443 -27.88 12.52 -21.38
N SER A 444 -28.64 11.58 -21.95
CA SER A 444 -29.87 11.09 -21.33
C SER A 444 -29.59 9.78 -20.59
N SER A 445 -30.43 9.40 -19.63
CA SER A 445 -30.31 8.12 -18.94
C SER A 445 -30.29 6.93 -19.90
N SER A 446 -31.02 7.01 -21.01
CA SER A 446 -31.04 5.95 -22.04
C SER A 446 -29.68 5.65 -22.69
N VAL A 447 -28.74 6.63 -22.71
CA VAL A 447 -27.38 6.41 -23.26
C VAL A 447 -26.53 5.59 -22.30
N LEU A 448 -26.86 5.58 -21.02
CA LEU A 448 -26.14 4.84 -19.98
C LEU A 448 -26.62 3.38 -19.85
N TYR A 449 -27.72 3.02 -20.52
CA TYR A 449 -28.29 1.67 -20.55
C TYR A 449 -27.84 0.84 -21.78
N CYS A 450 -27.07 1.43 -22.71
CA CYS A 450 -26.48 0.76 -23.87
C CYS A 450 -25.05 0.30 -23.59
#